data_edaaded39b15c5927800e79bfd4f72bc
#
_entry.id   edaaded39b15c5927800e79bfd4f72bc
#
_cell.length_a   1.000
_cell.length_b   1.000
_cell.length_c   1.000
_cell.angle_alpha   90.00
_cell.angle_beta   90.00
_cell.angle_gamma   90.00
#
_symmetry.space_group_name_H-M   'P 1'
#
loop_
_entity.id
_entity.type
_entity.pdbx_description
1 polymer ?
#
loop_
_entity_poly.entity_id
_entity_poly.type
_entity_poly.pdbx_seq_one_letter_code
_entity_poly.pdbx_strand_id
1 'polypeptide(L)'
;RAVKLLGGLKFLVVQDLFYTKTAEMADVILPGSAGWCETEGTVTSSERRVQRVRAAVPLPDGVLDDMEIVFRLARQFGHEWGKPDAETIWNELRQLSPMHAGMSYKRLEELGGIQWPCYDEAHPGEMYLHSRLWQEPLIGPRAPFHAVEFESPVDELNEQFPIRLTTGRYLDSYNTGAQSERFPSPLRRAATIDLSPEDGERYQVGEGEKVRVSSRRGSVVAPVRFDSGLRPGLAFLSVHFHEQVATNDLTIDAVDPKSGTSEFKATAIRIEKYLDN
;
A
#
# COMPACT_ATOMS: atom_id res chain seq x y z
N ARG A 1 5.70 -14.84 10.80
CA ARG A 1 5.44 -15.88 9.80
C ARG A 1 6.19 -15.61 8.49
N ALA A 2 6.12 -14.40 7.93
CA ALA A 2 6.78 -14.05 6.66
C ALA A 2 8.28 -14.38 6.66
N VAL A 3 9.03 -13.95 7.67
CA VAL A 3 10.47 -14.22 7.81
C VAL A 3 10.77 -15.73 7.76
N LYS A 4 9.98 -16.55 8.50
CA LYS A 4 10.15 -18.01 8.49
C LYS A 4 9.88 -18.62 7.10
N LEU A 5 8.88 -18.12 6.39
CA LEU A 5 8.54 -18.61 5.05
C LEU A 5 9.60 -18.21 4.02
N LEU A 6 10.06 -16.96 4.05
CA LEU A 6 11.15 -16.49 3.18
C LEU A 6 12.45 -17.25 3.44
N GLY A 7 12.81 -17.47 4.71
CA GLY A 7 14.00 -18.26 5.08
C GLY A 7 13.91 -19.76 4.73
N GLY A 8 12.74 -20.27 4.35
CA GLY A 8 12.53 -21.62 3.86
C GLY A 8 12.60 -21.77 2.33
N LEU A 9 12.76 -20.66 1.59
CA LEU A 9 12.91 -20.70 0.14
C LEU A 9 14.27 -21.30 -0.25
N LYS A 10 14.30 -22.01 -1.37
CA LYS A 10 15.53 -22.55 -1.94
C LYS A 10 16.39 -21.48 -2.62
N PHE A 11 15.74 -20.42 -3.08
CA PHE A 11 16.37 -19.30 -3.76
C PHE A 11 15.45 -18.08 -3.69
N LEU A 12 15.98 -16.97 -3.24
CA LEU A 12 15.25 -15.71 -3.09
C LEU A 12 15.96 -14.60 -3.86
N VAL A 13 15.26 -14.01 -4.81
CA VAL A 13 15.69 -12.79 -5.51
C VAL A 13 14.85 -11.63 -5.01
N VAL A 14 15.47 -10.52 -4.65
CA VAL A 14 14.80 -9.29 -4.23
C VAL A 14 15.22 -8.16 -5.16
N GLN A 15 14.23 -7.50 -5.75
CA GLN A 15 14.40 -6.25 -6.49
C GLN A 15 13.84 -5.12 -5.65
N ASP A 16 14.67 -4.17 -5.28
CA ASP A 16 14.26 -3.03 -4.44
C ASP A 16 15.19 -1.83 -4.66
N LEU A 17 14.69 -0.64 -4.33
CA LEU A 17 15.45 0.61 -4.29
C LEU A 17 16.40 0.68 -3.08
N PHE A 18 16.00 0.02 -2.00
CA PHE A 18 16.68 0.09 -0.71
C PHE A 18 17.11 -1.28 -0.23
N TYR A 19 18.24 -1.30 0.48
CA TYR A 19 18.67 -2.49 1.20
C TYR A 19 17.79 -2.67 2.43
N THR A 20 16.73 -3.47 2.26
CA THR A 20 15.71 -3.74 3.28
C THR A 20 16.00 -5.05 4.01
N LYS A 21 15.30 -5.30 5.15
CA LYS A 21 15.36 -6.59 5.86
C LYS A 21 14.97 -7.79 4.99
N THR A 22 14.16 -7.59 3.96
CA THR A 22 13.86 -8.63 2.97
C THR A 22 15.06 -8.85 2.06
N ALA A 23 15.74 -7.78 1.63
CA ALA A 23 16.94 -7.86 0.82
C ALA A 23 18.11 -8.55 1.56
N GLU A 24 18.22 -8.36 2.89
CA GLU A 24 19.20 -9.05 3.73
C GLU A 24 19.07 -10.59 3.70
N MET A 25 17.87 -11.10 3.40
CA MET A 25 17.58 -12.54 3.32
C MET A 25 17.77 -13.10 1.91
N ALA A 26 18.03 -12.27 0.90
CA ALA A 26 18.07 -12.66 -0.49
C ALA A 26 19.37 -13.31 -0.89
N ASP A 27 19.31 -14.32 -1.77
CA ASP A 27 20.47 -14.88 -2.44
C ASP A 27 21.01 -13.96 -3.53
N VAL A 28 20.11 -13.17 -4.16
CA VAL A 28 20.44 -12.17 -5.18
C VAL A 28 19.61 -10.91 -4.96
N ILE A 29 20.28 -9.76 -5.03
CA ILE A 29 19.64 -8.45 -4.99
C ILE A 29 19.82 -7.77 -6.35
N LEU A 30 18.72 -7.29 -6.92
CA LEU A 30 18.68 -6.51 -8.14
C LEU A 30 18.35 -5.05 -7.78
N PRO A 31 19.31 -4.12 -7.88
CA PRO A 31 19.03 -2.71 -7.63
C PRO A 31 18.05 -2.17 -8.69
N GLY A 32 16.86 -1.80 -8.24
CA GLY A 32 15.81 -1.24 -9.08
C GLY A 32 15.81 0.29 -9.08
N SER A 33 15.08 0.86 -10.04
CA SER A 33 14.96 2.30 -10.22
C SER A 33 13.81 2.94 -9.44
N ALA A 34 13.94 4.23 -9.16
CA ALA A 34 12.82 5.05 -8.69
C ALA A 34 11.95 5.48 -9.88
N GLY A 35 10.95 4.67 -10.19
CA GLY A 35 10.09 4.81 -11.38
C GLY A 35 9.34 6.15 -11.53
N TRP A 36 9.45 7.05 -10.57
CA TRP A 36 8.77 8.35 -10.54
C TRP A 36 9.63 9.50 -11.05
N CYS A 37 10.93 9.33 -11.07
CA CYS A 37 11.86 10.39 -11.43
C CYS A 37 13.11 9.91 -12.19
N GLU A 38 13.39 8.62 -12.22
CA GLU A 38 14.59 8.05 -12.87
C GLU A 38 14.28 7.35 -14.19
N THR A 39 12.99 7.07 -14.46
CA THR A 39 12.56 6.30 -15.63
C THR A 39 11.39 6.94 -16.36
N GLU A 40 11.05 6.40 -17.52
CA GLU A 40 9.92 6.79 -18.36
C GLU A 40 8.74 5.84 -18.16
N GLY A 41 7.51 6.36 -18.31
CA GLY A 41 6.31 5.53 -18.27
C GLY A 41 5.03 6.29 -18.02
N THR A 42 4.09 5.63 -17.37
CA THR A 42 2.82 6.20 -16.93
C THR A 42 2.58 5.91 -15.45
N VAL A 43 1.85 6.78 -14.80
CA VAL A 43 1.36 6.60 -13.42
C VAL A 43 -0.12 6.92 -13.37
N THR A 44 -0.86 6.18 -12.53
CA THR A 44 -2.28 6.44 -12.30
C THR A 44 -2.47 6.99 -10.89
N SER A 45 -3.07 8.17 -10.78
CA SER A 45 -3.40 8.80 -9.49
C SER A 45 -4.63 8.15 -8.84
N SER A 46 -4.89 8.51 -7.58
CA SER A 46 -6.09 8.05 -6.84
C SER A 46 -7.41 8.47 -7.47
N GLU A 47 -7.42 9.52 -8.29
CA GLU A 47 -8.59 9.95 -9.07
C GLU A 47 -8.70 9.25 -10.43
N ARG A 48 -7.95 8.18 -10.66
CA ARG A 48 -7.92 7.42 -11.91
C ARG A 48 -7.31 8.19 -13.10
N ARG A 49 -6.57 9.25 -12.86
CA ARG A 49 -5.89 10.02 -13.91
C ARG A 49 -4.58 9.33 -14.26
N VAL A 50 -4.48 8.88 -15.50
CA VAL A 50 -3.25 8.37 -16.09
C VAL A 50 -2.44 9.54 -16.61
N GLN A 51 -1.18 9.64 -16.19
CA GLN A 51 -0.26 10.73 -16.54
C GLN A 51 1.07 10.16 -17.00
N ARG A 52 1.79 10.92 -17.82
CA ARG A 52 3.17 10.60 -18.21
C ARG A 52 4.13 10.86 -17.07
N VAL A 53 5.05 9.93 -16.87
CA VAL A 53 6.23 10.10 -16.02
C VAL A 53 7.47 10.16 -16.92
N ARG A 54 8.40 11.06 -16.60
CA ARG A 54 9.67 11.23 -17.31
C ARG A 54 10.83 11.19 -16.33
N ALA A 55 11.94 10.65 -16.82
CA ALA A 55 13.20 10.74 -16.08
C ALA A 55 13.58 12.21 -15.86
N ALA A 56 13.71 12.61 -14.62
CA ALA A 56 14.15 13.93 -14.20
C ALA A 56 15.60 13.90 -13.69
N VAL A 57 16.07 12.75 -13.24
CA VAL A 57 17.43 12.50 -12.78
C VAL A 57 17.95 11.21 -13.42
N PRO A 58 19.28 11.09 -13.63
CA PRO A 58 19.87 9.85 -14.15
C PRO A 58 19.78 8.73 -13.13
N LEU A 59 19.79 7.50 -13.62
CA LEU A 59 19.94 6.32 -12.77
C LEU A 59 21.30 6.36 -12.05
N PRO A 60 21.37 5.96 -10.78
CA PRO A 60 22.63 5.76 -10.09
C PRO A 60 23.49 4.67 -10.76
N ASP A 61 24.81 4.74 -10.57
CA ASP A 61 25.72 3.73 -11.10
C ASP A 61 25.39 2.33 -10.57
N GLY A 62 25.30 1.36 -11.47
CA GLY A 62 24.96 -0.03 -11.16
C GLY A 62 23.46 -0.32 -10.99
N VAL A 63 22.60 0.70 -11.06
CA VAL A 63 21.14 0.54 -11.05
C VAL A 63 20.63 0.41 -12.48
N LEU A 64 19.66 -0.45 -12.68
CA LEU A 64 18.95 -0.60 -13.94
C LEU A 64 17.49 -0.16 -13.80
N ASP A 65 16.92 0.33 -14.89
CA ASP A 65 15.47 0.48 -15.01
C ASP A 65 14.79 -0.88 -14.77
N ASP A 66 13.72 -0.89 -14.00
CA ASP A 66 12.96 -2.11 -13.68
C ASP A 66 12.49 -2.84 -14.94
N MET A 67 12.13 -2.12 -15.98
CA MET A 67 11.77 -2.66 -17.28
C MET A 67 12.97 -3.35 -17.94
N GLU A 68 14.16 -2.74 -17.90
CA GLU A 68 15.40 -3.36 -18.41
C GLU A 68 15.74 -4.65 -17.65
N ILE A 69 15.54 -4.69 -16.32
CA ILE A 69 15.75 -5.90 -15.50
C ILE A 69 14.83 -7.01 -16.01
N VAL A 70 13.54 -6.73 -16.20
CA VAL A 70 12.55 -7.71 -16.69
C VAL A 70 12.91 -8.20 -18.09
N PHE A 71 13.31 -7.33 -19.01
CA PHE A 71 13.72 -7.70 -20.37
C PHE A 71 14.99 -8.56 -20.38
N ARG A 72 15.96 -8.27 -19.51
CA ARG A 72 17.15 -9.10 -19.37
C ARG A 72 16.82 -10.50 -18.83
N LEU A 73 15.94 -10.58 -17.84
CA LEU A 73 15.47 -11.87 -17.32
C LEU A 73 14.73 -12.66 -18.41
N ALA A 74 13.81 -12.02 -19.14
CA ALA A 74 13.09 -12.64 -20.24
C ALA A 74 14.06 -13.27 -21.27
N ARG A 75 15.10 -12.53 -21.64
CA ARG A 75 16.14 -13.03 -22.57
C ARG A 75 16.85 -14.28 -22.04
N GLN A 76 17.12 -14.35 -20.74
CA GLN A 76 17.71 -15.56 -20.12
C GLN A 76 16.77 -16.77 -20.18
N PHE A 77 15.47 -16.54 -20.24
CA PHE A 77 14.45 -17.57 -20.43
C PHE A 77 14.13 -17.86 -21.91
N GLY A 78 14.89 -17.27 -22.85
CA GLY A 78 14.73 -17.51 -24.29
C GLY A 78 13.67 -16.64 -24.98
N HIS A 79 13.21 -15.55 -24.33
CA HIS A 79 12.25 -14.62 -24.92
C HIS A 79 12.96 -13.37 -25.45
N GLU A 80 12.85 -13.14 -26.75
CA GLU A 80 13.43 -11.99 -27.44
C GLU A 80 12.38 -10.87 -27.63
N TRP A 81 12.25 -10.01 -26.62
CA TRP A 81 11.28 -8.88 -26.66
C TRP A 81 11.86 -7.60 -27.26
N GLY A 82 13.11 -7.64 -27.73
CA GLY A 82 13.79 -6.47 -28.28
C GLY A 82 14.36 -5.54 -27.20
N LYS A 83 14.28 -4.24 -27.44
CA LYS A 83 14.69 -3.22 -26.46
C LYS A 83 13.48 -2.77 -25.64
N PRO A 84 13.65 -2.55 -24.34
CA PRO A 84 12.61 -1.96 -23.52
C PRO A 84 12.29 -0.54 -24.01
N ASP A 85 11.00 -0.29 -24.28
CA ASP A 85 10.48 1.01 -24.67
C ASP A 85 9.10 1.21 -24.03
N ALA A 86 9.00 2.21 -23.18
CA ALA A 86 7.81 2.46 -22.38
C ALA A 86 6.57 2.79 -23.21
N GLU A 87 6.71 3.50 -24.32
CA GLU A 87 5.59 3.81 -25.20
C GLU A 87 5.08 2.56 -25.94
N THR A 88 5.99 1.71 -26.41
CA THR A 88 5.64 0.45 -27.07
C THR A 88 4.86 -0.45 -26.10
N ILE A 89 5.34 -0.61 -24.86
CA ILE A 89 4.66 -1.42 -23.84
C ILE A 89 3.29 -0.81 -23.46
N TRP A 90 3.22 0.52 -23.34
CA TRP A 90 1.96 1.20 -23.10
C TRP A 90 0.96 1.00 -24.23
N ASN A 91 1.42 1.03 -25.47
CA ASN A 91 0.58 0.78 -26.65
C ASN A 91 0.05 -0.67 -26.69
N GLU A 92 0.84 -1.65 -26.27
CA GLU A 92 0.36 -3.02 -26.10
C GLU A 92 -0.67 -3.11 -24.96
N LEU A 93 -0.40 -2.51 -23.79
CA LEU A 93 -1.31 -2.49 -22.65
C LEU A 93 -2.69 -1.92 -23.05
N ARG A 94 -2.72 -0.79 -23.75
CA ARG A 94 -3.99 -0.15 -24.11
C ARG A 94 -4.76 -0.90 -25.21
N GLN A 95 -4.13 -1.81 -25.96
CA GLN A 95 -4.81 -2.76 -26.84
C GLN A 95 -5.52 -3.88 -26.06
N LEU A 96 -4.94 -4.28 -24.92
CA LEU A 96 -5.49 -5.31 -24.05
C LEU A 96 -6.53 -4.77 -23.07
N SER A 97 -6.48 -3.48 -22.77
CA SER A 97 -7.37 -2.82 -21.82
C SER A 97 -8.28 -1.79 -22.51
N PRO A 98 -9.54 -2.15 -22.78
CA PRO A 98 -10.49 -1.21 -23.42
C PRO A 98 -10.66 0.11 -22.67
N MET A 99 -10.48 0.10 -21.34
CA MET A 99 -10.56 1.32 -20.51
C MET A 99 -9.44 2.32 -20.77
N HIS A 100 -8.33 1.88 -21.39
CA HIS A 100 -7.17 2.71 -21.68
C HIS A 100 -6.94 2.92 -23.18
N ALA A 101 -7.79 2.35 -24.03
CA ALA A 101 -7.59 2.30 -25.48
C ALA A 101 -7.34 3.68 -26.13
N GLY A 102 -8.03 4.71 -25.66
CA GLY A 102 -7.89 6.07 -26.14
C GLY A 102 -6.73 6.89 -25.56
N MET A 103 -5.88 6.30 -24.71
CA MET A 103 -4.85 7.03 -23.96
C MET A 103 -3.47 6.92 -24.61
N SER A 104 -3.31 7.38 -25.86
CA SER A 104 -1.97 7.44 -26.48
C SER A 104 -1.04 8.38 -25.71
N TYR A 105 0.27 8.16 -25.79
CA TYR A 105 1.27 9.04 -25.18
C TYR A 105 1.10 10.49 -25.61
N LYS A 106 0.82 10.70 -26.90
CA LYS A 106 0.52 12.03 -27.44
C LYS A 106 -0.63 12.71 -26.70
N ARG A 107 -1.75 12.01 -26.52
CA ARG A 107 -2.92 12.57 -25.82
C ARG A 107 -2.67 12.79 -24.34
N LEU A 108 -1.98 11.86 -23.68
CA LEU A 108 -1.59 12.03 -22.27
C LEU A 108 -0.71 13.26 -22.07
N GLU A 109 0.14 13.57 -23.05
CA GLU A 109 0.99 14.76 -23.07
C GLU A 109 0.19 16.04 -23.27
N GLU A 110 -0.61 16.09 -24.32
CA GLU A 110 -1.39 17.26 -24.73
C GLU A 110 -2.43 17.67 -23.67
N LEU A 111 -3.03 16.68 -23.00
CA LEU A 111 -4.09 16.89 -21.99
C LEU A 111 -3.60 16.91 -20.55
N GLY A 112 -2.31 16.69 -20.31
CA GLY A 112 -1.76 16.62 -18.93
C GLY A 112 -2.28 15.42 -18.13
N GLY A 113 -2.77 14.38 -18.82
CA GLY A 113 -3.36 13.18 -18.24
C GLY A 113 -4.86 13.03 -18.54
N ILE A 114 -5.31 11.77 -18.50
CA ILE A 114 -6.71 11.41 -18.82
C ILE A 114 -7.23 10.48 -17.75
N GLN A 115 -8.45 10.71 -17.27
CA GLN A 115 -9.13 9.80 -16.35
C GLN A 115 -9.75 8.62 -17.11
N TRP A 116 -9.41 7.40 -16.72
CA TRP A 116 -10.07 6.22 -17.29
C TRP A 116 -11.47 6.02 -16.69
N PRO A 117 -12.42 5.44 -17.41
CA PRO A 117 -12.30 4.86 -18.75
C PRO A 117 -12.19 5.89 -19.87
N CYS A 118 -11.42 5.52 -20.91
CA CYS A 118 -11.25 6.27 -22.13
C CYS A 118 -11.13 5.27 -23.30
N TYR A 119 -12.25 4.99 -23.94
CA TYR A 119 -12.42 3.84 -24.83
C TYR A 119 -11.82 4.03 -26.24
N ASP A 120 -11.63 5.26 -26.69
CA ASP A 120 -11.08 5.61 -28.00
C ASP A 120 -10.39 6.98 -27.99
N GLU A 121 -9.73 7.33 -29.09
CA GLU A 121 -8.97 8.58 -29.24
C GLU A 121 -9.87 9.84 -29.26
N ALA A 122 -11.19 9.74 -29.47
CA ALA A 122 -12.12 10.86 -29.38
C ALA A 122 -12.72 11.01 -27.98
N HIS A 123 -12.67 9.97 -27.16
CA HIS A 123 -13.26 9.96 -25.82
C HIS A 123 -12.48 10.86 -24.85
N PRO A 124 -13.11 11.79 -24.13
CA PRO A 124 -12.40 12.76 -23.28
C PRO A 124 -11.86 12.15 -21.96
N GLY A 125 -12.19 10.91 -21.65
CA GLY A 125 -12.07 10.33 -20.31
C GLY A 125 -13.33 10.55 -19.47
N GLU A 126 -13.43 9.90 -18.33
CA GLU A 126 -14.60 10.02 -17.45
C GLU A 126 -14.24 10.46 -16.05
N MET A 127 -14.82 11.59 -15.61
CA MET A 127 -14.69 12.08 -14.25
C MET A 127 -15.39 11.15 -13.26
N TYR A 128 -16.54 10.60 -13.61
CA TYR A 128 -17.34 9.73 -12.76
C TYR A 128 -17.30 8.29 -13.27
N LEU A 129 -16.79 7.38 -12.44
CA LEU A 129 -16.80 5.96 -12.74
C LEU A 129 -18.26 5.45 -12.80
N HIS A 130 -18.53 4.56 -13.76
CA HIS A 130 -19.86 4.02 -13.99
C HIS A 130 -20.93 5.08 -14.37
N SER A 131 -20.54 6.16 -15.05
CA SER A 131 -21.46 7.23 -15.50
C SER A 131 -22.68 6.70 -16.27
N ARG A 132 -22.54 5.58 -16.98
CA ARG A 132 -23.65 4.91 -17.68
C ARG A 132 -24.82 4.51 -16.79
N LEU A 133 -24.62 4.33 -15.50
CA LEU A 133 -25.68 4.02 -14.54
C LEU A 133 -26.57 5.22 -14.21
N TRP A 134 -26.10 6.42 -14.56
CA TRP A 134 -26.77 7.70 -14.26
C TRP A 134 -27.31 8.40 -15.52
N GLN A 135 -27.08 7.82 -16.70
CA GLN A 135 -27.54 8.42 -17.96
C GLN A 135 -29.03 8.18 -18.19
N GLU A 136 -29.70 9.19 -18.78
CA GLU A 136 -31.07 9.08 -19.23
C GLU A 136 -31.15 9.35 -20.74
N PRO A 137 -31.64 8.42 -21.55
CA PRO A 137 -32.08 7.07 -21.13
C PRO A 137 -30.92 6.17 -20.72
N LEU A 138 -31.21 5.21 -19.84
CA LEU A 138 -30.22 4.25 -19.35
C LEU A 138 -29.71 3.38 -20.51
N ILE A 139 -28.39 3.41 -20.75
CA ILE A 139 -27.76 2.72 -21.89
C ILE A 139 -27.43 1.25 -21.58
N GLY A 140 -27.32 0.88 -20.33
CA GLY A 140 -26.91 -0.46 -19.88
C GLY A 140 -27.83 -1.06 -18.82
N PRO A 141 -27.49 -2.24 -18.32
CA PRO A 141 -28.25 -2.86 -17.22
C PRO A 141 -28.14 -2.00 -15.97
N ARG A 142 -29.22 -1.97 -15.19
CA ARG A 142 -29.21 -1.33 -13.86
C ARG A 142 -28.24 -2.06 -12.93
N ALA A 143 -27.59 -1.32 -12.04
CA ALA A 143 -26.78 -1.91 -10.98
C ALA A 143 -27.65 -2.78 -10.06
N PRO A 144 -27.29 -4.05 -9.84
CA PRO A 144 -28.07 -4.91 -8.93
C PRO A 144 -27.82 -4.51 -7.48
N PHE A 145 -28.88 -4.57 -6.66
CA PHE A 145 -28.74 -4.56 -5.21
C PHE A 145 -28.54 -5.99 -4.71
N HIS A 146 -27.52 -6.19 -3.88
CA HIS A 146 -27.27 -7.45 -3.22
C HIS A 146 -27.54 -7.29 -1.73
N ALA A 147 -28.49 -8.06 -1.20
CA ALA A 147 -28.65 -8.19 0.24
C ALA A 147 -27.49 -8.99 0.80
N VAL A 148 -26.79 -8.42 1.77
CA VAL A 148 -25.65 -9.06 2.46
C VAL A 148 -25.90 -9.02 3.96
N GLU A 149 -25.57 -10.11 4.64
CA GLU A 149 -25.54 -10.16 6.09
C GLU A 149 -24.24 -9.53 6.61
N PHE A 150 -24.32 -8.89 7.77
CA PHE A 150 -23.14 -8.39 8.45
C PHE A 150 -22.36 -9.56 9.05
N GLU A 151 -21.10 -9.68 8.72
CA GLU A 151 -20.17 -10.61 9.35
C GLU A 151 -19.15 -9.81 10.19
N SER A 152 -18.94 -10.24 11.44
CA SER A 152 -17.94 -9.64 12.30
C SER A 152 -16.52 -9.95 11.80
N PRO A 153 -15.53 -9.06 12.08
CA PRO A 153 -14.13 -9.37 11.81
C PRO A 153 -13.72 -10.71 12.46
N VAL A 154 -12.88 -11.48 11.76
CA VAL A 154 -12.43 -12.82 12.21
C VAL A 154 -11.72 -12.76 13.57
N ASP A 155 -10.97 -11.69 13.85
CA ASP A 155 -10.32 -11.51 15.15
C ASP A 155 -11.28 -10.90 16.17
N GLU A 156 -12.11 -11.74 16.78
CA GLU A 156 -13.17 -11.32 17.69
C GLU A 156 -12.63 -10.68 18.99
N LEU A 157 -13.34 -9.63 19.44
CA LEU A 157 -13.12 -9.03 20.74
C LEU A 157 -13.63 -9.97 21.85
N ASN A 158 -12.93 -9.96 22.99
CA ASN A 158 -13.35 -10.64 24.22
C ASN A 158 -12.79 -9.90 25.44
N GLU A 159 -13.03 -10.40 26.62
CA GLU A 159 -12.56 -9.80 27.88
C GLU A 159 -11.03 -9.66 27.94
N GLN A 160 -10.29 -10.60 27.33
CA GLN A 160 -8.83 -10.59 27.33
C GLN A 160 -8.26 -9.60 26.29
N PHE A 161 -8.97 -9.39 25.17
CA PHE A 161 -8.59 -8.50 24.09
C PHE A 161 -9.78 -7.58 23.72
N PRO A 162 -10.07 -6.57 24.59
CA PRO A 162 -11.32 -5.81 24.51
C PRO A 162 -11.28 -4.63 23.53
N ILE A 163 -10.10 -4.30 22.97
CA ILE A 163 -9.91 -3.13 22.12
C ILE A 163 -9.78 -3.58 20.66
N ARG A 164 -10.47 -2.89 19.75
CA ARG A 164 -10.30 -3.01 18.31
C ARG A 164 -9.15 -2.13 17.85
N LEU A 165 -8.08 -2.75 17.34
CA LEU A 165 -7.01 -2.03 16.66
C LEU A 165 -7.32 -1.95 15.17
N THR A 166 -7.28 -0.75 14.62
CA THR A 166 -7.20 -0.52 13.18
C THR A 166 -5.81 -0.01 12.78
N THR A 167 -5.40 -0.30 11.56
CA THR A 167 -4.09 0.13 11.05
C THR A 167 -4.26 0.99 9.81
N GLY A 168 -3.31 1.86 9.54
CA GLY A 168 -3.38 2.76 8.40
C GLY A 168 -2.09 3.49 8.12
N ARG A 169 -2.19 4.48 7.23
CA ARG A 169 -1.10 5.37 6.85
C ARG A 169 -1.36 6.78 7.33
N TYR A 170 -0.30 7.50 7.65
CA TYR A 170 -0.31 8.95 7.73
C TYR A 170 -0.03 9.55 6.35
N LEU A 171 -0.56 10.73 6.07
CA LEU A 171 -0.41 11.39 4.77
C LEU A 171 1.02 11.86 4.48
N ASP A 172 1.82 12.06 5.51
CA ASP A 172 3.21 12.52 5.45
C ASP A 172 4.22 11.38 5.37
N SER A 173 3.76 10.13 5.29
CA SER A 173 4.61 8.94 5.25
C SER A 173 4.14 7.95 4.19
N TYR A 174 5.09 7.24 3.58
CA TYR A 174 4.81 6.30 2.50
C TYR A 174 5.08 4.86 2.91
N ASN A 175 4.07 4.00 2.80
CA ASN A 175 4.13 2.56 3.08
C ASN A 175 4.87 2.20 4.38
N THR A 176 5.96 1.42 4.29
CA THR A 176 6.77 0.98 5.44
C THR A 176 7.75 2.04 5.96
N GLY A 177 7.71 3.24 5.42
CA GLY A 177 8.61 4.32 5.84
C GLY A 177 10.02 4.26 5.25
N ALA A 178 10.38 3.21 4.51
CA ALA A 178 11.74 3.04 3.98
C ALA A 178 12.22 4.24 3.15
N GLN A 179 11.33 4.89 2.43
CA GLN A 179 11.62 6.14 1.71
C GLN A 179 11.48 7.37 2.61
N SER A 180 10.33 7.54 3.26
CA SER A 180 9.99 8.75 4.02
C SER A 180 10.82 8.91 5.29
N GLU A 181 11.29 7.83 5.91
CA GLU A 181 12.16 7.91 7.09
C GLU A 181 13.57 8.47 6.81
N ARG A 182 14.01 8.41 5.56
CA ARG A 182 15.33 8.90 5.14
C ARG A 182 15.37 10.41 4.92
N PHE A 183 14.21 11.05 4.79
CA PHE A 183 14.10 12.48 4.54
C PHE A 183 13.53 13.20 5.76
N PRO A 184 14.18 14.27 6.26
CA PRO A 184 13.62 15.07 7.35
C PRO A 184 12.34 15.75 6.89
N SER A 185 11.30 15.62 7.70
CA SER A 185 10.02 16.32 7.50
C SER A 185 9.53 16.87 8.83
N PRO A 186 9.14 18.15 8.90
CA PRO A 186 8.58 18.73 10.11
C PRO A 186 7.22 18.12 10.48
N LEU A 187 6.55 17.46 9.52
CA LEU A 187 5.27 16.78 9.73
C LEU A 187 5.43 15.33 10.15
N ARG A 188 6.67 14.81 10.16
CA ARG A 188 6.94 13.41 10.47
C ARG A 188 6.51 13.09 11.89
N ARG A 189 5.59 12.15 12.01
CA ARG A 189 5.13 11.61 13.28
C ARG A 189 6.02 10.45 13.72
N ALA A 190 6.12 10.25 15.04
CA ALA A 190 6.73 9.05 15.58
C ALA A 190 5.70 7.89 15.58
N ALA A 191 6.20 6.67 15.81
CA ALA A 191 5.32 5.53 16.02
C ALA A 191 4.57 5.72 17.35
N THR A 192 3.26 5.87 17.29
CA THR A 192 2.39 5.97 18.47
C THR A 192 1.21 5.02 18.34
N ILE A 193 0.71 4.55 19.50
CA ILE A 193 -0.64 4.02 19.55
C ILE A 193 -1.59 5.16 19.88
N ASP A 194 -2.55 5.39 18.99
CA ASP A 194 -3.56 6.43 19.19
C ASP A 194 -4.77 5.82 19.90
N LEU A 195 -5.20 6.48 20.97
CA LEU A 195 -6.30 6.08 21.83
C LEU A 195 -7.26 7.24 22.05
N SER A 196 -8.53 6.94 22.39
CA SER A 196 -9.42 7.97 22.93
C SER A 196 -8.93 8.41 24.31
N PRO A 197 -9.20 9.69 24.73
CA PRO A 197 -8.93 10.13 26.11
C PRO A 197 -9.62 9.25 27.17
N GLU A 198 -10.83 8.77 26.89
CA GLU A 198 -11.59 7.90 27.79
C GLU A 198 -10.91 6.53 27.98
N ASP A 199 -10.31 5.96 26.94
CA ASP A 199 -9.51 4.77 27.07
C ASP A 199 -8.21 5.04 27.85
N GLY A 200 -7.63 6.23 27.70
CA GLY A 200 -6.51 6.67 28.52
C GLY A 200 -6.83 6.64 30.02
N GLU A 201 -7.98 7.19 30.43
CA GLU A 201 -8.48 7.16 31.79
C GLU A 201 -8.75 5.71 32.25
N ARG A 202 -9.44 4.94 31.42
CA ARG A 202 -9.82 3.54 31.71
C ARG A 202 -8.61 2.65 31.98
N TYR A 203 -7.54 2.79 31.19
CA TYR A 203 -6.31 2.00 31.30
C TYR A 203 -5.23 2.68 32.14
N GLN A 204 -5.54 3.86 32.72
CA GLN A 204 -4.65 4.64 33.60
C GLN A 204 -3.31 4.96 32.89
N VAL A 205 -3.36 5.34 31.63
CA VAL A 205 -2.19 5.73 30.83
C VAL A 205 -2.30 7.17 30.37
N GLY A 206 -1.18 7.89 30.35
CA GLY A 206 -1.09 9.29 29.96
C GLY A 206 -0.52 9.48 28.56
N GLU A 207 -0.64 10.72 28.05
CA GLU A 207 -0.03 11.13 26.79
C GLU A 207 1.49 10.90 26.83
N GLY A 208 2.03 10.23 25.82
CA GLY A 208 3.45 9.91 25.72
C GLY A 208 3.94 8.74 26.59
N GLU A 209 3.13 8.22 27.52
CA GLU A 209 3.50 7.03 28.28
C GLU A 209 3.60 5.80 27.38
N LYS A 210 4.58 4.96 27.64
CA LYS A 210 4.74 3.70 26.92
C LYS A 210 3.75 2.66 27.43
N VAL A 211 3.12 1.97 26.49
CA VAL A 211 2.24 0.84 26.76
C VAL A 211 2.70 -0.40 25.99
N ARG A 212 2.48 -1.55 26.58
CA ARG A 212 2.56 -2.83 25.88
C ARG A 212 1.21 -3.10 25.23
N VAL A 213 1.23 -3.22 23.93
CA VAL A 213 0.08 -3.60 23.09
C VAL A 213 0.24 -5.07 22.74
N SER A 214 -0.70 -5.89 23.13
CA SER A 214 -0.64 -7.34 22.87
C SER A 214 -1.87 -7.82 22.10
N SER A 215 -1.66 -8.72 21.17
CA SER A 215 -2.69 -9.50 20.50
C SER A 215 -2.50 -10.99 20.77
N ARG A 216 -3.32 -11.84 20.15
CA ARG A 216 -3.13 -13.31 20.21
C ARG A 216 -1.86 -13.79 19.50
N ARG A 217 -1.17 -12.96 18.72
CA ARG A 217 0.00 -13.31 17.88
C ARG A 217 1.31 -12.76 18.39
N GLY A 218 1.29 -11.61 19.00
CA GLY A 218 2.51 -10.97 19.49
C GLY A 218 2.24 -9.73 20.32
N SER A 219 3.30 -9.00 20.63
CA SER A 219 3.21 -7.74 21.35
C SER A 219 4.25 -6.74 20.87
N VAL A 220 3.90 -5.46 20.97
CA VAL A 220 4.79 -4.32 20.70
C VAL A 220 4.71 -3.33 21.86
N VAL A 221 5.71 -2.44 21.93
CA VAL A 221 5.70 -1.33 22.89
C VAL A 221 5.62 -0.04 22.08
N ALA A 222 4.66 0.82 22.42
CA ALA A 222 4.45 2.10 21.75
C ALA A 222 4.09 3.20 22.75
N PRO A 223 4.52 4.46 22.53
CA PRO A 223 4.02 5.59 23.30
C PRO A 223 2.57 5.90 22.92
N VAL A 224 1.77 6.30 23.89
CA VAL A 224 0.37 6.70 23.69
C VAL A 224 0.29 8.10 23.11
N ARG A 225 -0.62 8.29 22.18
CA ARG A 225 -1.11 9.59 21.71
C ARG A 225 -2.62 9.63 21.85
N PHE A 226 -3.15 10.68 22.44
CA PHE A 226 -4.59 10.82 22.50
C PHE A 226 -5.17 11.46 21.21
N ASP A 227 -6.24 10.88 20.74
CA ASP A 227 -7.00 11.36 19.60
C ASP A 227 -8.50 11.37 19.98
N SER A 228 -9.03 12.58 20.17
CA SER A 228 -10.45 12.78 20.51
C SER A 228 -11.42 12.40 19.39
N GLY A 229 -10.93 12.16 18.18
CA GLY A 229 -11.71 11.64 17.06
C GLY A 229 -11.92 10.12 17.11
N LEU A 230 -11.18 9.41 17.96
CA LEU A 230 -11.36 7.98 18.18
C LEU A 230 -12.47 7.72 19.21
N ARG A 231 -13.35 6.79 18.90
CA ARG A 231 -14.32 6.30 19.88
C ARG A 231 -13.66 5.38 20.91
N PRO A 232 -14.15 5.31 22.15
CA PRO A 232 -13.67 4.36 23.15
C PRO A 232 -13.71 2.91 22.64
N GLY A 233 -12.68 2.15 22.96
CA GLY A 233 -12.49 0.78 22.50
C GLY A 233 -11.96 0.64 21.08
N LEU A 234 -11.56 1.76 20.42
CA LEU A 234 -10.88 1.76 19.14
C LEU A 234 -9.50 2.38 19.28
N ALA A 235 -8.48 1.66 18.85
CA ALA A 235 -7.10 2.11 18.78
C ALA A 235 -6.61 2.18 17.34
N PHE A 236 -5.59 3.01 17.07
CA PHE A 236 -4.93 3.10 15.77
C PHE A 236 -3.41 2.97 15.93
N LEU A 237 -2.79 2.20 15.03
CA LEU A 237 -1.34 2.13 14.84
C LEU A 237 -1.01 2.32 13.36
N SER A 238 0.00 3.13 13.06
CA SER A 238 0.49 3.25 11.70
C SER A 238 1.35 2.06 11.30
N VAL A 239 1.51 1.86 9.99
CA VAL A 239 2.37 0.79 9.43
C VAL A 239 3.75 1.29 9.00
N HIS A 240 4.05 2.57 9.28
CA HIS A 240 5.24 3.23 8.72
C HIS A 240 6.53 2.96 9.48
N PHE A 241 6.47 2.79 10.79
CA PHE A 241 7.65 2.81 11.68
C PHE A 241 7.98 1.42 12.20
N HIS A 242 8.15 0.45 11.31
CA HIS A 242 8.30 -0.96 11.65
C HIS A 242 9.54 -1.25 12.52
N GLU A 243 10.58 -0.43 12.45
CA GLU A 243 11.76 -0.56 13.31
C GLU A 243 11.50 -0.11 14.76
N GLN A 244 10.58 0.82 14.94
CA GLN A 244 10.16 1.31 16.26
C GLN A 244 9.01 0.48 16.81
N VAL A 245 7.97 0.25 15.99
CA VAL A 245 6.78 -0.51 16.35
C VAL A 245 6.38 -1.40 15.18
N ALA A 246 6.65 -2.70 15.31
CA ALA A 246 6.33 -3.70 14.29
C ALA A 246 4.82 -4.04 14.32
N THR A 247 3.97 -3.14 13.87
CA THR A 247 2.50 -3.25 13.91
C THR A 247 1.99 -4.59 13.36
N ASN A 248 2.66 -5.15 12.34
CA ASN A 248 2.27 -6.43 11.75
C ASN A 248 2.50 -7.64 12.66
N ASP A 249 3.26 -7.52 13.74
CA ASP A 249 3.39 -8.60 14.75
C ASP A 249 2.09 -8.80 15.51
N LEU A 250 1.18 -7.81 15.48
CA LEU A 250 -0.13 -7.87 16.11
C LEU A 250 -1.22 -8.42 15.20
N THR A 251 -1.11 -8.25 13.87
CA THR A 251 -2.19 -8.49 12.92
C THR A 251 -2.44 -9.98 12.66
N ILE A 252 -3.64 -10.30 12.17
CA ILE A 252 -4.04 -11.67 11.86
C ILE A 252 -3.68 -12.03 10.42
N ASP A 253 -3.43 -13.33 10.19
CA ASP A 253 -3.18 -13.93 8.86
C ASP A 253 -4.48 -14.34 8.13
N ALA A 254 -5.62 -13.78 8.49
CA ALA A 254 -6.88 -14.05 7.80
C ALA A 254 -6.95 -13.27 6.48
N VAL A 255 -7.64 -13.87 5.53
CA VAL A 255 -7.89 -13.27 4.22
C VAL A 255 -9.35 -13.41 3.85
N ASP A 256 -9.90 -12.44 3.15
CA ASP A 256 -11.20 -12.55 2.52
C ASP A 256 -11.19 -13.68 1.47
N PRO A 257 -12.08 -14.65 1.56
CA PRO A 257 -12.05 -15.84 0.69
C PRO A 257 -12.33 -15.54 -0.78
N LYS A 258 -12.96 -14.40 -1.09
CA LYS A 258 -13.30 -14.02 -2.46
C LYS A 258 -12.20 -13.18 -3.11
N SER A 259 -11.69 -12.18 -2.38
CA SER A 259 -10.71 -11.23 -2.91
C SER A 259 -9.27 -11.57 -2.58
N GLY A 260 -9.02 -12.45 -1.59
CA GLY A 260 -7.69 -12.70 -1.03
C GLY A 260 -7.12 -11.52 -0.23
N THR A 261 -7.92 -10.48 0.04
CA THR A 261 -7.48 -9.30 0.78
C THR A 261 -7.23 -9.65 2.25
N SER A 262 -6.06 -9.28 2.77
CA SER A 262 -5.68 -9.53 4.16
C SER A 262 -6.50 -8.69 5.14
N GLU A 263 -7.01 -9.30 6.20
CA GLU A 263 -7.82 -8.66 7.26
C GLU A 263 -6.94 -8.04 8.36
N PHE A 264 -6.01 -7.16 8.00
CA PHE A 264 -5.07 -6.54 8.94
C PHE A 264 -5.58 -5.25 9.61
N LYS A 265 -6.80 -4.79 9.27
CA LYS A 265 -7.37 -3.55 9.80
C LYS A 265 -8.32 -3.76 10.99
N ALA A 266 -8.47 -4.98 11.46
CA ALA A 266 -9.43 -5.32 12.51
C ALA A 266 -8.83 -6.36 13.49
N THR A 267 -7.85 -5.94 14.27
CA THR A 267 -7.14 -6.77 15.23
C THR A 267 -7.72 -6.58 16.65
N ALA A 268 -7.90 -7.65 17.40
CA ALA A 268 -8.27 -7.61 18.81
C ALA A 268 -7.01 -7.50 19.68
N ILE A 269 -6.94 -6.48 20.52
CA ILE A 269 -5.78 -6.17 21.34
C ILE A 269 -6.16 -5.91 22.80
N ARG A 270 -5.15 -5.99 23.69
CA ARG A 270 -5.15 -5.41 25.03
C ARG A 270 -3.99 -4.45 25.19
N ILE A 271 -4.13 -3.53 26.13
CA ILE A 271 -3.14 -2.52 26.47
C ILE A 271 -2.80 -2.65 27.96
N GLU A 272 -1.52 -2.60 28.27
CA GLU A 272 -1.00 -2.65 29.62
C GLU A 272 0.10 -1.59 29.75
N LYS A 273 0.16 -0.91 30.91
CA LYS A 273 1.23 0.05 31.19
C LYS A 273 2.59 -0.65 31.08
N TYR A 274 3.50 -0.07 30.32
CA TYR A 274 4.85 -0.60 30.18
C TYR A 274 5.79 0.07 31.20
N LEU A 275 6.36 -0.71 32.07
CA LEU A 275 7.39 -0.25 33.01
C LEU A 275 8.74 -0.64 32.45
N ASP A 276 9.59 0.36 32.18
CA ASP A 276 10.99 0.12 31.82
C ASP A 276 11.65 -0.52 33.06
N ASN A 277 12.13 -1.76 32.94
CA ASN A 277 12.90 -2.46 34.00
C ASN A 277 14.35 -2.01 33.97
#